data_31014f36c51a5f2ffb94972fbd49c973
#
_entry.id   31014f36c51a5f2ffb94972fbd49c973
#
_cell.length_a   1.000
_cell.length_b   1.000
_cell.length_c   1.000
_cell.angle_alpha   90.00
_cell.angle_beta   90.00
_cell.angle_gamma   90.00
#
_symmetry.space_group_name_H-M   'P 1'
#
loop_
_entity.id
_entity.type
_entity.pdbx_description
1 polymer ?
#
loop_
_entity_poly.entity_id
_entity_poly.type
_entity_poly.pdbx_seq_one_letter_code
_entity_poly.pdbx_strand_id
1 'polypeptide(L)'
;MFGREMKVNGRESEPQIRVYRSHAARAISEERWEVAEIFLDRILTVDPRHTEAWLMKGHLRQHCRSDERTAVDCYQKVIALCGVDSVHPHAQRARTSLGRLLATYG
;
A
#
# COMPACT_ATOMS: atom_id res chain seq x y z
N MET A 1 -24.58 -19.21 -15.00
CA MET A 1 -24.18 -19.00 -14.70
C MET A 1 -23.76 -18.52 -14.11
N PHE A 2 -23.48 -18.36 -13.70
CA PHE A 2 -22.99 -17.91 -13.22
C PHE A 2 -21.99 -17.76 -12.80
N GLY A 3 -21.67 -18.18 -12.91
CA GLY A 3 -20.47 -18.17 -12.51
C GLY A 3 -19.65 -17.02 -12.50
N ARG A 4 -19.88 -16.20 -12.87
CA ARG A 4 -19.17 -15.26 -12.95
C ARG A 4 -18.99 -14.55 -11.94
N GLU A 5 -19.60 -14.62 -11.10
CA GLU A 5 -19.50 -13.92 -10.15
C GLU A 5 -18.47 -14.13 -9.41
N MET A 6 -18.06 -15.00 -9.36
CA MET A 6 -17.12 -15.26 -8.63
C MET A 6 -16.03 -14.79 -9.08
N LYS A 7 -15.96 -14.29 -9.81
CA LYS A 7 -15.01 -13.93 -10.27
C LYS A 7 -14.32 -12.90 -9.91
N VAL A 8 -14.39 -12.34 -9.00
CA VAL A 8 -13.58 -11.37 -8.60
C VAL A 8 -12.33 -11.95 -8.18
N ASN A 9 -11.38 -12.09 -8.97
CA ASN A 9 -10.10 -12.60 -8.54
C ASN A 9 -9.06 -11.62 -9.01
N GLY A 10 -7.84 -11.83 -8.61
CA GLY A 10 -6.77 -10.90 -8.93
C GLY A 10 -6.61 -10.69 -10.41
N ARG A 11 -6.89 -11.75 -11.17
CA ARG A 11 -6.70 -11.63 -12.59
C ARG A 11 -7.67 -10.66 -13.21
N GLU A 12 -8.92 -10.68 -12.82
CA GLU A 12 -9.91 -9.79 -13.40
C GLU A 12 -9.71 -8.36 -12.95
N SER A 13 -9.19 -8.17 -11.76
CA SER A 13 -9.02 -6.84 -11.22
C SER A 13 -7.66 -6.23 -11.54
N GLU A 14 -6.75 -7.01 -12.10
CA GLU A 14 -5.42 -6.49 -12.40
C GLU A 14 -5.37 -5.30 -13.33
N PRO A 15 -6.14 -5.26 -14.42
CA PRO A 15 -6.11 -4.06 -15.27
C PRO A 15 -6.55 -2.82 -14.50
N GLN A 16 -7.53 -2.97 -13.62
CA GLN A 16 -8.03 -1.87 -12.83
C GLN A 16 -6.96 -1.40 -11.85
N ILE A 17 -6.26 -2.34 -11.19
CA ILE A 17 -5.20 -2.00 -10.29
C ILE A 17 -4.08 -1.27 -11.02
N ARG A 18 -3.76 -1.71 -12.23
CA ARG A 18 -2.69 -1.07 -13.00
C ARG A 18 -3.03 0.37 -13.32
N VAL A 19 -4.29 0.64 -13.68
CA VAL A 19 -4.73 2.01 -13.96
C VAL A 19 -4.62 2.85 -12.70
N TYR A 20 -5.12 2.35 -11.57
CA TYR A 20 -5.06 3.09 -10.32
C TYR A 20 -3.62 3.34 -9.90
N ARG A 21 -2.75 2.36 -10.10
CA ARG A 21 -1.35 2.53 -9.74
C ARG A 21 -0.71 3.64 -10.57
N SER A 22 -1.02 3.70 -11.88
CA SER A 22 -0.51 4.76 -12.74
C SER A 22 -0.97 6.13 -12.25
N HIS A 23 -2.25 6.23 -11.88
CA HIS A 23 -2.77 7.51 -11.40
C HIS A 23 -2.13 7.89 -10.07
N ALA A 24 -1.92 6.91 -9.19
CA ALA A 24 -1.27 7.19 -7.91
C ALA A 24 0.17 7.68 -8.14
N ALA A 25 0.91 7.03 -9.04
CA ALA A 25 2.29 7.41 -9.32
C ALA A 25 2.36 8.81 -9.89
N ARG A 26 1.45 9.16 -10.80
CA ARG A 26 1.42 10.49 -11.35
C ARG A 26 1.11 11.52 -10.27
N ALA A 27 0.12 11.24 -9.43
CA ALA A 27 -0.23 12.17 -8.37
C ALA A 27 0.94 12.39 -7.43
N ILE A 28 1.70 11.34 -7.11
CA ILE A 28 2.87 11.47 -6.27
C ILE A 28 3.91 12.37 -6.94
N SER A 29 4.15 12.17 -8.22
CA SER A 29 5.14 12.99 -8.93
C SER A 29 4.72 14.45 -8.99
N GLU A 30 3.44 14.72 -8.93
CA GLU A 30 2.91 16.09 -8.95
C GLU A 30 2.67 16.62 -7.54
N GLU A 31 3.04 15.86 -6.53
CA GLU A 31 2.89 16.23 -5.12
C GLU A 31 1.43 16.45 -4.74
N ARG A 32 0.54 15.72 -5.39
CA ARG A 32 -0.89 15.77 -5.07
C ARG A 32 -1.20 14.59 -4.16
N TRP A 33 -0.83 14.76 -2.89
CA TRP A 33 -0.83 13.64 -1.94
C TRP A 33 -2.22 13.06 -1.69
N GLU A 34 -3.22 13.91 -1.60
CA GLU A 34 -4.58 13.43 -1.34
C GLU A 34 -5.11 12.62 -2.49
N VAL A 35 -4.82 13.07 -3.72
CA VAL A 35 -5.24 12.33 -4.90
C VAL A 35 -4.53 10.99 -4.97
N ALA A 36 -3.23 11.00 -4.67
CA ALA A 36 -2.47 9.76 -4.66
C ALA A 36 -3.09 8.75 -3.70
N GLU A 37 -3.44 9.21 -2.51
CA GLU A 37 -4.01 8.31 -1.51
C GLU A 37 -5.36 7.76 -1.94
N ILE A 38 -6.17 8.57 -2.61
CA ILE A 38 -7.45 8.09 -3.11
C ILE A 38 -7.25 6.88 -4.04
N PHE A 39 -6.26 6.97 -4.93
CA PHE A 39 -6.03 5.85 -5.85
C PHE A 39 -5.42 4.65 -5.15
N LEU A 40 -4.55 4.86 -4.17
CA LEU A 40 -4.03 3.75 -3.38
C LEU A 40 -5.16 3.05 -2.62
N ASP A 41 -6.08 3.82 -2.07
CA ASP A 41 -7.21 3.23 -1.36
C ASP A 41 -8.13 2.47 -2.31
N ARG A 42 -8.25 2.92 -3.55
CA ARG A 42 -9.03 2.18 -4.54
C ARG A 42 -8.38 0.84 -4.85
N ILE A 43 -7.04 0.81 -4.94
CA ILE A 43 -6.34 -0.46 -5.12
C ILE A 43 -6.66 -1.39 -3.94
N LEU A 44 -6.62 -0.86 -2.73
CA LEU A 44 -6.84 -1.67 -1.54
C LEU A 44 -8.29 -2.12 -1.39
N THR A 45 -9.22 -1.40 -2.00
CA THR A 45 -10.60 -1.84 -2.06
C THR A 45 -10.74 -3.04 -2.98
N VAL A 46 -10.04 -3.02 -4.11
CA VAL A 46 -10.07 -4.13 -5.05
C VAL A 46 -9.27 -5.32 -4.51
N ASP A 47 -8.13 -5.06 -3.91
CA ASP A 47 -7.25 -6.11 -3.41
C ASP A 47 -6.66 -5.69 -2.06
N PRO A 48 -7.34 -6.03 -0.96
CA PRO A 48 -6.86 -5.64 0.38
C PRO A 48 -5.52 -6.23 0.76
N ARG A 49 -5.03 -7.22 0.00
CA ARG A 49 -3.74 -7.85 0.29
C ARG A 49 -2.62 -7.31 -0.59
N HIS A 50 -2.84 -6.20 -1.27
CA HIS A 50 -1.86 -5.63 -2.19
C HIS A 50 -0.78 -4.92 -1.38
N THR A 51 0.34 -5.60 -1.16
CA THR A 51 1.37 -5.12 -0.26
C THR A 51 2.05 -3.85 -0.77
N GLU A 52 2.22 -3.72 -2.10
CA GLU A 52 2.82 -2.51 -2.64
C GLU A 52 1.97 -1.28 -2.32
N ALA A 53 0.65 -1.40 -2.43
CA ALA A 53 -0.22 -0.27 -2.14
C ALA A 53 -0.16 0.11 -0.66
N TRP A 54 -0.13 -0.88 0.23
CA TRP A 54 0.05 -0.60 1.65
C TRP A 54 1.38 0.08 1.92
N LEU A 55 2.44 -0.39 1.28
CA LEU A 55 3.77 0.20 1.47
C LEU A 55 3.81 1.63 0.97
N MET A 56 3.24 1.89 -0.21
CA MET A 56 3.21 3.23 -0.77
C MET A 56 2.39 4.17 0.12
N LYS A 57 1.27 3.68 0.62
CA LYS A 57 0.45 4.50 1.51
C LYS A 57 1.21 4.83 2.79
N GLY A 58 1.94 3.86 3.33
CA GLY A 58 2.77 4.10 4.50
C GLY A 58 3.82 5.17 4.27
N HIS A 59 4.53 5.08 3.15
CA HIS A 59 5.53 6.07 2.81
C HIS A 59 4.92 7.45 2.62
N LEU A 60 3.76 7.51 1.97
CA LEU A 60 3.09 8.77 1.74
C LEU A 60 2.67 9.41 3.07
N ARG A 61 2.11 8.62 3.97
CA ARG A 61 1.70 9.13 5.27
C ARG A 61 2.90 9.58 6.11
N GLN A 62 3.99 8.83 6.03
CA GLN A 62 5.18 9.16 6.80
C GLN A 62 5.87 10.42 6.29
N HIS A 63 6.13 10.48 4.99
CA HIS A 63 7.02 11.49 4.46
C HIS A 63 6.30 12.72 3.91
N CYS A 64 5.04 12.57 3.52
CA CYS A 64 4.34 13.65 2.84
C CYS A 64 3.19 14.21 3.65
N ARG A 65 2.64 13.44 4.60
CA ARG A 65 1.49 13.88 5.37
C ARG A 65 1.77 14.01 6.86
N SER A 66 2.95 13.62 7.29
CA SER A 66 3.35 13.69 8.69
C SER A 66 2.38 12.93 9.61
N ASP A 67 1.85 11.84 9.12
CA ASP A 67 0.90 11.02 9.88
C ASP A 67 1.58 9.69 10.18
N GLU A 68 2.43 9.69 11.18
CA GLU A 68 3.25 8.53 11.48
C GLU A 68 2.46 7.37 12.04
N ARG A 69 1.36 7.66 12.74
CA ARG A 69 0.53 6.59 13.27
C ARG A 69 -0.05 5.73 12.14
N THR A 70 -0.64 6.38 11.13
CA THR A 70 -1.16 5.64 9.99
C THR A 70 -0.06 4.95 9.22
N ALA A 71 1.13 5.59 9.13
CA ALA A 71 2.26 4.96 8.47
C ALA A 71 2.66 3.67 9.18
N VAL A 72 2.71 3.68 10.51
CA VAL A 72 3.03 2.49 11.29
C VAL A 72 2.02 1.38 10.98
N ASP A 73 0.73 1.72 10.96
CA ASP A 73 -0.30 0.73 10.67
C ASP A 73 -0.11 0.12 9.29
N CYS A 74 0.24 0.95 8.30
CA CYS A 74 0.45 0.46 6.94
C CYS A 74 1.64 -0.48 6.85
N TYR A 75 2.75 -0.12 7.50
CA TYR A 75 3.94 -0.96 7.48
C TYR A 75 3.68 -2.29 8.20
N GLN A 76 2.97 -2.25 9.31
CA GLN A 76 2.62 -3.48 10.02
C GLN A 76 1.74 -4.35 9.16
N LYS A 77 0.85 -3.75 8.36
CA LYS A 77 0.00 -4.51 7.47
C LYS A 77 0.82 -5.22 6.40
N VAL A 78 1.83 -4.54 5.84
CA VAL A 78 2.72 -5.18 4.86
C VAL A 78 3.41 -6.39 5.47
N ILE A 79 3.95 -6.21 6.68
CA ILE A 79 4.67 -7.29 7.35
C ILE A 79 3.73 -8.46 7.63
N ALA A 80 2.51 -8.17 8.09
CA ALA A 80 1.54 -9.23 8.38
C ALA A 80 1.15 -9.99 7.12
N LEU A 81 0.97 -9.28 6.01
CA LEU A 81 0.56 -9.92 4.76
C LEU A 81 1.67 -10.76 4.16
N CYS A 82 2.92 -10.31 4.30
CA CYS A 82 4.07 -11.06 3.77
C CYS A 82 4.51 -12.18 4.69
N GLY A 83 4.27 -12.04 5.99
CA GLY A 83 4.79 -12.97 6.99
C GLY A 83 5.94 -12.33 7.75
N VAL A 84 5.97 -12.57 9.04
CA VAL A 84 6.92 -11.90 9.94
C VAL A 84 8.36 -12.08 9.52
N ASP A 85 8.72 -13.27 9.06
CA ASP A 85 10.09 -13.55 8.68
C ASP A 85 10.33 -13.49 7.18
N SER A 86 9.40 -12.89 6.45
CA SER A 86 9.49 -12.86 4.99
C SER A 86 10.68 -12.05 4.53
N VAL A 87 11.34 -12.55 3.48
CA VAL A 87 12.42 -11.81 2.82
C VAL A 87 11.91 -11.06 1.60
N HIS A 88 10.61 -11.02 1.42
CA HIS A 88 10.02 -10.27 0.32
C HIS A 88 10.46 -8.81 0.40
N PRO A 89 10.81 -8.19 -0.74
CA PRO A 89 11.30 -6.81 -0.72
C PRO A 89 10.37 -5.83 -0.04
N HIS A 90 9.06 -6.00 -0.20
CA HIS A 90 8.11 -5.10 0.45
C HIS A 90 8.18 -5.25 1.97
N ALA A 91 8.31 -6.48 2.46
CA ALA A 91 8.42 -6.72 3.90
C ALA A 91 9.70 -6.11 4.45
N GLN A 92 10.80 -6.26 3.71
CA GLN A 92 12.08 -5.70 4.15
C GLN A 92 12.01 -4.19 4.22
N ARG A 93 11.39 -3.55 3.24
CA ARG A 93 11.25 -2.11 3.25
C ARG A 93 10.34 -1.64 4.38
N ALA A 94 9.26 -2.38 4.62
CA ALA A 94 8.34 -2.03 5.69
C ALA A 94 9.05 -2.13 7.05
N ARG A 95 9.84 -3.20 7.26
CA ARG A 95 10.56 -3.36 8.52
C ARG A 95 11.57 -2.25 8.71
N THR A 96 12.29 -1.88 7.65
CA THR A 96 13.27 -0.81 7.73
C THR A 96 12.60 0.51 8.09
N SER A 97 11.52 0.85 7.39
CA SER A 97 10.82 2.11 7.64
C SER A 97 10.20 2.13 9.03
N LEU A 98 9.60 1.01 9.44
CA LEU A 98 9.00 0.92 10.76
C LEU A 98 10.06 1.06 11.85
N GLY A 99 11.21 0.41 11.66
CA GLY A 99 12.30 0.52 12.62
C GLY A 99 12.77 1.95 12.80
N ARG A 100 12.88 2.69 11.70
CA ARG A 100 13.28 4.09 11.78
C ARG A 100 12.25 4.93 12.51
N LEU A 101 10.97 4.69 12.23
CA LEU A 101 9.91 5.42 12.92
C LEU A 101 9.94 5.16 14.41
N LEU A 102 10.04 3.89 14.79
CA LEU A 102 10.03 3.53 16.21
C LEU A 102 11.27 4.05 16.92
N ALA A 103 12.40 4.11 16.25
CA ALA A 103 13.61 4.66 16.84
C ALA A 103 13.46 6.14 17.13
N THR A 104 12.69 6.85 16.31
CA THR A 104 12.46 8.27 16.53
C THR A 104 11.68 8.52 17.81
N TYR A 105 10.77 7.60 18.15
CA TYR A 105 9.99 7.77 19.37
C TYR A 105 10.67 7.19 20.59
N GLY A 106 11.59 6.30 20.36
CA GLY A 106 12.28 5.64 21.45
C GLY A 106 13.29 6.54 22.09
#